data_0a40918addeb38114faaf101ae474b34
#
_entry.id   0a40918addeb38114faaf101ae474b34
#
_cell.length_a   1.000
_cell.length_b   1.000
_cell.length_c   1.000
_cell.angle_alpha   90.00
_cell.angle_beta   90.00
_cell.angle_gamma   90.00
#
_symmetry.space_group_name_H-M   'P 1'
#
loop_
_entity.id
_entity.type
_entity.pdbx_description
1 polymer ?
#
loop_
_entity_poly.entity_id
_entity_poly.type
_entity_poly.pdbx_seq_one_letter_code
_entity_poly.pdbx_strand_id
1 'polypeptide(L)'
;VDELLRLDGNAAAGVLGEVFSFEATTAEYACGGCGRAGTLGGAVVYEVREMGVIVRCPGCDNALIRLAHNRNRHVVDLRGTTSFTTG
;
A
#
# COMPACT_ATOMS: atom_id res chain seq x y z
N VAL A 1 -16.65 -5.31 8.98
CA VAL A 1 -17.00 -5.98 7.77
C VAL A 1 -17.25 -5.00 6.65
N ASP A 2 -18.22 -4.12 6.87
CA ASP A 2 -18.56 -3.14 5.85
C ASP A 2 -17.59 -1.98 5.79
N GLU A 3 -16.61 -1.98 6.69
CA GLU A 3 -15.65 -0.90 6.76
C GLU A 3 -14.41 -1.17 5.90
N LEU A 4 -14.35 -2.36 5.28
CA LEU A 4 -13.21 -2.76 4.50
C LEU A 4 -13.54 -2.63 3.02
N LEU A 5 -12.79 -1.77 2.32
CA LEU A 5 -12.91 -1.59 0.88
C LEU A 5 -11.69 -2.16 0.20
N ARG A 6 -11.94 -2.96 -0.84
CA ARG A 6 -10.85 -3.53 -1.64
C ARG A 6 -10.71 -2.71 -2.92
N LEU A 7 -9.51 -2.18 -3.13
CA LEU A 7 -9.19 -1.33 -4.26
C LEU A 7 -7.93 -1.84 -4.93
N ASP A 8 -7.67 -1.43 -6.17
CA ASP A 8 -6.32 -1.59 -6.71
C ASP A 8 -5.53 -0.31 -6.38
N GLY A 9 -4.22 -0.36 -6.62
CA GLY A 9 -3.37 0.78 -6.28
C GLY A 9 -3.72 2.04 -7.04
N ASN A 10 -4.22 1.89 -8.29
CA ASN A 10 -4.62 3.06 -9.08
C ASN A 10 -5.87 3.71 -8.50
N ALA A 11 -6.83 2.90 -8.05
CA ALA A 11 -8.04 3.44 -7.44
C ALA A 11 -7.71 4.07 -6.09
N ALA A 12 -6.66 3.61 -5.41
CA ALA A 12 -6.25 4.14 -4.13
C ALA A 12 -5.25 5.30 -4.25
N ALA A 13 -5.01 5.82 -5.47
CA ALA A 13 -4.00 6.85 -5.69
C ALA A 13 -4.21 8.08 -4.80
N GLY A 14 -5.47 8.46 -4.56
CA GLY A 14 -5.77 9.61 -3.73
C GLY A 14 -5.30 9.42 -2.29
N VAL A 15 -5.62 8.28 -1.68
CA VAL A 15 -5.24 8.02 -0.30
C VAL A 15 -3.74 7.80 -0.17
N LEU A 16 -3.11 7.14 -1.14
CA LEU A 16 -1.67 6.96 -1.13
C LEU A 16 -0.95 8.30 -1.31
N GLY A 17 -1.49 9.19 -2.12
CA GLY A 17 -0.92 10.51 -2.35
C GLY A 17 -0.94 11.40 -1.13
N GLU A 18 -1.80 11.11 -0.14
CA GLU A 18 -1.81 11.87 1.10
C GLU A 18 -0.59 11.59 1.96
N VAL A 19 0.02 10.43 1.79
CA VAL A 19 1.15 10.01 2.61
C VAL A 19 2.48 10.23 1.89
N PHE A 20 2.51 9.94 0.60
CA PHE A 20 3.73 10.01 -0.18
C PHE A 20 3.78 11.29 -1.01
N SER A 21 4.95 11.92 -1.07
CA SER A 21 5.14 13.16 -1.80
C SER A 21 5.46 12.94 -3.27
N PHE A 22 5.51 11.68 -3.71
CA PHE A 22 5.78 11.30 -5.11
C PHE A 22 4.57 10.59 -5.68
N GLU A 23 4.61 10.29 -6.98
CA GLU A 23 3.54 9.54 -7.64
C GLU A 23 3.59 8.09 -7.15
N ALA A 24 2.74 7.78 -6.19
CA ALA A 24 2.82 6.49 -5.50
C ALA A 24 2.49 5.31 -6.39
N THR A 25 1.61 5.49 -7.38
CA THR A 25 1.18 4.37 -8.22
C THR A 25 2.30 3.82 -9.09
N THR A 26 3.33 4.63 -9.37
CA THR A 26 4.47 4.20 -10.19
C THR A 26 5.63 3.67 -9.34
N ALA A 27 5.53 3.77 -8.03
CA ALA A 27 6.57 3.24 -7.14
C ALA A 27 6.62 1.72 -7.26
N GLU A 28 7.82 1.15 -7.19
CA GLU A 28 8.03 -0.28 -7.36
C GLU A 28 8.35 -0.93 -6.02
N TYR A 29 7.82 -2.12 -5.83
CA TYR A 29 8.08 -2.90 -4.63
C TYR A 29 8.64 -4.26 -5.00
N ALA A 30 9.35 -4.87 -4.07
CA ALA A 30 9.69 -6.29 -4.12
C ALA A 30 9.09 -6.93 -2.88
N CYS A 31 8.27 -7.95 -3.08
CA CYS A 31 7.55 -8.60 -1.99
C CYS A 31 8.49 -9.44 -1.14
N GLY A 32 8.46 -9.26 0.17
CA GLY A 32 9.27 -10.04 1.08
C GLY A 32 8.76 -11.47 1.26
N GLY A 33 7.51 -11.73 0.86
CA GLY A 33 6.94 -13.07 1.00
C GLY A 33 7.22 -13.98 -0.18
N CYS A 34 7.01 -13.51 -1.41
CA CYS A 34 7.15 -14.37 -2.59
C CYS A 34 8.18 -13.87 -3.60
N GLY A 35 8.80 -12.72 -3.36
CA GLY A 35 9.81 -12.17 -4.26
C GLY A 35 9.26 -11.47 -5.49
N ARG A 36 7.97 -11.37 -5.63
CA ARG A 36 7.37 -10.69 -6.77
C ARG A 36 7.73 -9.20 -6.77
N ALA A 37 8.03 -8.68 -7.93
CA ALA A 37 8.24 -7.25 -8.12
C ALA A 37 7.05 -6.67 -8.90
N GLY A 38 6.67 -5.46 -8.57
CA GLY A 38 5.56 -4.81 -9.25
C GLY A 38 5.45 -3.35 -8.85
N THR A 39 4.41 -2.69 -9.36
CA THR A 39 4.14 -1.30 -9.01
C THR A 39 2.96 -1.24 -8.05
N LEU A 40 2.91 -0.18 -7.25
CA LEU A 40 1.80 -0.02 -6.31
C LEU A 40 0.46 0.10 -7.03
N GLY A 41 0.46 0.67 -8.25
CA GLY A 41 -0.77 0.77 -9.03
C GLY A 41 -1.42 -0.57 -9.32
N GLY A 42 -0.62 -1.64 -9.41
CA GLY A 42 -1.12 -2.99 -9.65
C GLY A 42 -1.33 -3.82 -8.40
N ALA A 43 -1.04 -3.28 -7.22
CA ALA A 43 -1.22 -4.01 -5.97
C ALA A 43 -2.68 -3.99 -5.52
N VAL A 44 -3.00 -4.85 -4.58
CA VAL A 44 -4.34 -4.91 -3.97
C VAL A 44 -4.32 -4.06 -2.71
N VAL A 45 -5.27 -3.14 -2.61
CA VAL A 45 -5.32 -2.21 -1.50
C VAL A 45 -6.63 -2.40 -0.74
N TYR A 46 -6.53 -2.58 0.56
CA TYR A 46 -7.69 -2.61 1.43
C TYR A 46 -7.71 -1.34 2.28
N GLU A 47 -8.75 -0.57 2.13
CA GLU A 47 -8.92 0.64 2.93
C GLU A 47 -9.86 0.33 4.08
N VAL A 48 -9.37 0.54 5.31
CA VAL A 48 -10.17 0.39 6.51
C VAL A 48 -10.58 1.79 6.94
N ARG A 49 -11.88 2.06 6.90
CA ARG A 49 -12.41 3.39 7.13
C ARG A 49 -11.83 4.01 8.39
N GLU A 50 -11.29 5.22 8.25
CA GLU A 50 -10.78 6.03 9.35
C GLU A 50 -9.58 5.44 10.11
N MET A 51 -9.11 4.26 9.70
CA MET A 51 -8.00 3.63 10.39
C MET A 51 -6.74 3.58 9.55
N GLY A 52 -6.88 3.33 8.26
CA GLY A 52 -5.71 3.25 7.42
C GLY A 52 -5.90 2.37 6.20
N VAL A 53 -4.78 1.93 5.67
CA VAL A 53 -4.73 1.20 4.40
C VAL A 53 -3.73 0.07 4.52
N ILE A 54 -4.05 -1.08 3.94
CA ILE A 54 -3.12 -2.20 3.82
C ILE A 54 -2.94 -2.48 2.33
N VAL A 55 -1.69 -2.44 1.87
CA VAL A 55 -1.34 -2.79 0.50
C VAL A 55 -0.82 -4.21 0.50
N ARG A 56 -1.43 -5.09 -0.29
CA ARG A 56 -1.09 -6.50 -0.33
C ARG A 56 -0.58 -6.91 -1.69
N CYS A 57 0.30 -7.90 -1.68
CA CYS A 57 0.86 -8.46 -2.90
C CYS A 57 -0.22 -9.25 -3.65
N PRO A 58 -0.45 -8.97 -4.94
CA PRO A 58 -1.45 -9.71 -5.70
C PRO A 58 -1.07 -11.16 -5.95
N GLY A 59 0.21 -11.51 -5.73
CA GLY A 59 0.68 -12.87 -5.93
C GLY A 59 0.50 -13.77 -4.72
N CYS A 60 0.80 -13.29 -3.52
CA CYS A 60 0.78 -14.13 -2.32
C CYS A 60 -0.02 -13.54 -1.17
N ASP A 61 -0.63 -12.38 -1.37
CA ASP A 61 -1.44 -11.68 -0.37
C ASP A 61 -0.67 -11.21 0.86
N ASN A 62 0.66 -11.19 0.78
CA ASN A 62 1.47 -10.65 1.86
C ASN A 62 1.21 -9.17 2.03
N ALA A 63 1.12 -8.70 3.27
CA ALA A 63 0.94 -7.27 3.55
C ALA A 63 2.25 -6.55 3.29
N LEU A 64 2.31 -5.84 2.16
CA LEU A 64 3.52 -5.14 1.73
C LEU A 64 3.72 -3.87 2.55
N ILE A 65 2.68 -3.06 2.64
CA ILE A 65 2.73 -1.76 3.27
C ILE A 65 1.49 -1.61 4.14
N ARG A 66 1.68 -1.10 5.34
CA ARG A 66 0.55 -0.74 6.20
C ARG A 66 0.66 0.74 6.51
N LEU A 67 -0.41 1.45 6.25
CA LEU A 67 -0.51 2.87 6.54
C LEU A 67 -1.58 3.04 7.60
N ALA A 68 -1.21 3.56 8.75
CA ALA A 68 -2.16 3.86 9.81
C ALA A 68 -2.25 5.35 9.98
N HIS A 69 -3.45 5.84 10.20
CA HIS A 69 -3.70 7.24 10.44
C HIS A 69 -4.15 7.43 11.88
N ASN A 70 -3.43 8.22 12.63
CA ASN A 70 -3.74 8.47 14.03
C ASN A 70 -3.59 9.96 14.31
N ARG A 71 -4.72 10.64 14.46
CA ARG A 71 -4.78 12.08 14.62
C ARG A 71 -4.10 12.76 13.45
N ASN A 72 -3.06 13.52 13.64
CA ASN A 72 -2.39 14.20 12.53
C ASN A 72 -1.12 13.46 12.09
N ARG A 73 -1.03 12.18 12.41
CA ARG A 73 0.16 11.39 12.09
C ARG A 73 -0.18 10.24 11.17
N HIS A 74 0.80 9.91 10.33
CA HIS A 74 0.74 8.72 9.49
C HIS A 74 1.86 7.79 9.91
N VAL A 75 1.52 6.53 10.17
CA VAL A 75 2.52 5.50 10.46
C VAL A 75 2.63 4.63 9.23
N VAL A 76 3.84 4.52 8.70
CA VAL A 76 4.10 3.75 7.49
C VAL A 76 4.97 2.56 7.87
N ASP A 77 4.46 1.35 7.58
CA ASP A 77 5.18 0.12 7.87
C ASP A 77 5.45 -0.58 6.54
N LEU A 78 6.71 -0.70 6.17
CA LEU A 78 7.15 -1.28 4.92
C LEU A 78 7.75 -2.67 5.09
N ARG A 79 7.55 -3.31 6.25
CA ARG A 79 8.23 -4.57 6.57
C ARG A 79 7.86 -5.73 5.66
N GLY A 80 6.76 -5.63 4.93
CA GLY A 80 6.38 -6.66 3.97
C GLY A 80 7.16 -6.60 2.66
N THR A 81 7.97 -5.57 2.46
CA THR A 81 8.76 -5.42 1.24
C THR A 81 10.24 -5.64 1.54
N THR A 82 10.98 -6.16 0.55
CA THR A 82 12.43 -6.21 0.64
C THR A 82 13.07 -4.98 0.00
N SER A 83 12.33 -4.31 -0.87
CA SER A 83 12.74 -3.03 -1.43
C SER A 83 11.52 -2.24 -1.85
N PHE A 84 11.67 -0.93 -1.88
CA PHE A 84 10.62 -0.02 -2.30
C PHE A 84 11.31 1.13 -3.03
N THR A 85 11.07 1.23 -4.33
CA THR A 85 11.79 2.15 -5.19
C THR A 85 10.85 3.20 -5.73
N THR A 86 11.25 4.45 -5.58
CA THR A 86 10.53 5.61 -6.10
C THR A 86 11.33 6.23 -7.22
N GLY A 87 10.67 6.94 -8.09
CA GLY A 87 11.41 7.60 -9.17
C GLY A 87 10.58 7.87 -10.38
#